data_20a2bdefaea7eaca029f697f3530b077
#
_entry.id   20a2bdefaea7eaca029f697f3530b077
#
_cell.length_a   1.000
_cell.length_b   1.000
_cell.length_c   1.000
_cell.angle_alpha   90.00
_cell.angle_beta   90.00
_cell.angle_gamma   90.00
#
_symmetry.space_group_name_H-M   'P 1'
#
loop_
_entity.id
_entity.type
_entity.pdbx_description
1 polymer ?
#
loop_
_entity_poly.entity_id
_entity_poly.type
_entity_poly.pdbx_seq_one_letter_code
_entity_poly.pdbx_strand_id
1 'polypeptide(L)'
;MSLGPKLKRDINSILVKLYPTPGDIRGVLIRAGIPIGGFNMAESARDSWPKIIDYSEENRRLDALVTTANREHAGNYEITRVASEMQVGDKNRLMAIAKAIKDEKCILFLGPGVLQCNQGQQLTSFNKFLARQLQIELNNGEVYYDPALQLDLRYIAQRFQTLPTYIKGDIGNLAQTHFEEIRPQITTRPFDNLALLPFSMVINTNPDNIFEQTVNSASPDKVWSSYYRFSNEVVDGQKPFDPLRNKIIEYNIFGSFKNIHSILFTEADYVAFTKNILQRTPPLPNEVIACFDETKYYMFLGFEFSLWHLKILLEALTIIRTEGRSISIYMDNPLSHHELEYFDKEFKFHFINRDVSSFTDSLVRQFNAL
;
A
#
# COMPACT_ATOMS: atom_id res chain seq x y z
N MET A 1 -15.96 -1.88 7.18
CA MET A 1 -17.39 -1.55 7.20
C MET A 1 -18.12 -2.87 7.25
N SER A 2 -18.90 -3.14 8.29
CA SER A 2 -19.75 -4.31 8.28
C SER A 2 -20.84 -4.11 7.22
N LEU A 3 -21.11 -5.15 6.46
CA LEU A 3 -22.24 -5.16 5.55
C LEU A 3 -23.54 -4.89 6.33
N GLY A 4 -24.45 -4.16 5.72
CA GLY A 4 -25.76 -4.00 6.32
C GLY A 4 -26.40 -5.39 6.58
N PRO A 5 -27.10 -5.59 7.72
CA PRO A 5 -27.63 -6.90 8.11
C PRO A 5 -28.53 -7.55 7.06
N LYS A 6 -29.17 -6.74 6.20
CA LYS A 6 -29.99 -7.22 5.08
C LYS A 6 -29.13 -7.86 4.00
N LEU A 7 -28.08 -7.16 3.52
CA LEU A 7 -27.22 -7.65 2.46
C LEU A 7 -26.48 -8.93 2.88
N LYS A 8 -26.05 -8.99 4.14
CA LYS A 8 -25.41 -10.18 4.71
C LYS A 8 -26.35 -11.40 4.72
N ARG A 9 -27.62 -11.20 5.09
CA ARG A 9 -28.64 -12.26 5.01
C ARG A 9 -28.91 -12.70 3.58
N ASP A 10 -28.96 -11.75 2.63
CA ASP A 10 -29.17 -12.05 1.22
C ASP A 10 -28.01 -12.90 0.68
N ILE A 11 -26.75 -12.50 0.95
CA ILE A 11 -25.55 -13.28 0.57
C ILE A 11 -25.63 -14.70 1.13
N ASN A 12 -25.93 -14.85 2.42
CA ASN A 12 -26.05 -16.17 3.05
C ASN A 12 -27.10 -17.05 2.36
N SER A 13 -28.29 -16.51 2.16
CA SER A 13 -29.40 -17.24 1.50
C SER A 13 -29.02 -17.70 0.08
N ILE A 14 -28.29 -16.86 -0.66
CA ILE A 14 -27.86 -17.14 -2.02
C ILE A 14 -26.76 -18.22 -2.04
N LEU A 15 -25.72 -18.07 -1.20
CA LEU A 15 -24.62 -19.02 -1.16
C LEU A 15 -25.04 -20.41 -0.69
N VAL A 16 -25.98 -20.50 0.26
CA VAL A 16 -26.58 -21.80 0.66
C VAL A 16 -27.26 -22.50 -0.50
N LYS A 17 -27.95 -21.75 -1.39
CA LYS A 17 -28.60 -22.33 -2.58
C LYS A 17 -27.58 -22.71 -3.66
N LEU A 18 -26.57 -21.88 -3.90
CA LEU A 18 -25.58 -22.08 -4.98
C LEU A 18 -24.55 -23.17 -4.66
N TYR A 19 -24.21 -23.32 -3.39
CA TYR A 19 -23.19 -24.26 -2.91
C TYR A 19 -23.72 -25.08 -1.73
N PRO A 20 -24.61 -26.05 -2.00
CA PRO A 20 -25.32 -26.78 -0.95
C PRO A 20 -24.49 -27.89 -0.30
N THR A 21 -23.40 -28.35 -0.93
CA THR A 21 -22.59 -29.47 -0.41
C THR A 21 -21.23 -28.99 0.13
N PRO A 22 -20.63 -29.73 1.08
CA PRO A 22 -19.26 -29.46 1.56
C PRO A 22 -18.22 -29.38 0.45
N GLY A 23 -18.38 -30.19 -0.61
CA GLY A 23 -17.51 -30.18 -1.78
C GLY A 23 -17.61 -28.87 -2.57
N ASP A 24 -18.83 -28.38 -2.78
CA ASP A 24 -19.09 -27.12 -3.48
C ASP A 24 -18.49 -25.93 -2.68
N ILE A 25 -18.73 -25.93 -1.37
CA ILE A 25 -18.21 -24.90 -0.44
C ILE A 25 -16.67 -24.88 -0.53
N ARG A 26 -16.03 -26.04 -0.37
CA ARG A 26 -14.56 -26.15 -0.47
C ARG A 26 -14.06 -25.64 -1.82
N GLY A 27 -14.72 -26.02 -2.90
CA GLY A 27 -14.35 -25.61 -4.25
C GLY A 27 -14.36 -24.10 -4.44
N VAL A 28 -15.45 -23.43 -4.07
CA VAL A 28 -15.56 -21.97 -4.23
C VAL A 28 -14.60 -21.22 -3.31
N LEU A 29 -14.35 -21.69 -2.07
CA LEU A 29 -13.40 -21.09 -1.16
C LEU A 29 -11.96 -21.11 -1.71
N ILE A 30 -11.53 -22.26 -2.27
CA ILE A 30 -10.21 -22.37 -2.92
C ILE A 30 -10.10 -21.35 -4.05
N ARG A 31 -11.09 -21.29 -4.95
CA ARG A 31 -11.08 -20.36 -6.09
C ARG A 31 -11.18 -18.91 -5.71
N ALA A 32 -11.82 -18.60 -4.57
CA ALA A 32 -11.85 -17.28 -3.98
C ALA A 32 -10.60 -16.93 -3.14
N GLY A 33 -9.64 -17.86 -3.03
CA GLY A 33 -8.44 -17.67 -2.23
C GLY A 33 -8.67 -17.64 -0.72
N ILE A 34 -9.76 -18.26 -0.23
CA ILE A 34 -10.12 -18.28 1.20
C ILE A 34 -9.56 -19.56 1.83
N PRO A 35 -8.79 -19.48 2.94
CA PRO A 35 -8.25 -20.64 3.63
C PRO A 35 -9.35 -21.55 4.18
N ILE A 36 -9.22 -22.85 3.96
CA ILE A 36 -10.23 -23.84 4.38
C ILE A 36 -10.01 -24.32 5.81
N GLY A 37 -8.77 -24.23 6.32
CA GLY A 37 -8.34 -24.88 7.56
C GLY A 37 -9.04 -24.42 8.85
N GLY A 38 -9.83 -23.35 8.79
CA GLY A 38 -10.58 -22.82 9.94
C GLY A 38 -12.06 -23.25 9.99
N PHE A 39 -12.55 -24.04 8.99
CA PHE A 39 -13.96 -24.37 8.89
C PHE A 39 -14.21 -25.87 9.08
N ASN A 40 -15.25 -26.20 9.85
CA ASN A 40 -15.73 -27.58 9.96
C ASN A 40 -16.58 -27.94 8.73
N MET A 41 -15.98 -28.55 7.74
CA MET A 41 -16.65 -28.95 6.48
C MET A 41 -17.63 -30.15 6.62
N ALA A 42 -17.80 -30.70 7.83
CA ALA A 42 -18.79 -31.72 8.10
C ALA A 42 -20.18 -31.15 8.46
N GLU A 43 -20.26 -29.83 8.67
CA GLU A 43 -21.53 -29.14 8.96
C GLU A 43 -22.39 -28.95 7.70
N SER A 44 -23.69 -28.74 7.91
CA SER A 44 -24.58 -28.40 6.78
C SER A 44 -24.18 -27.06 6.15
N ALA A 45 -24.53 -26.84 4.88
CA ALA A 45 -24.31 -25.56 4.22
C ALA A 45 -24.96 -24.38 4.99
N ARG A 46 -26.14 -24.62 5.62
CA ARG A 46 -26.81 -23.61 6.42
C ARG A 46 -26.00 -23.17 7.65
N ASP A 47 -25.28 -24.09 8.25
CA ASP A 47 -24.48 -23.82 9.46
C ASP A 47 -23.07 -23.31 9.10
N SER A 48 -22.54 -23.74 7.96
CA SER A 48 -21.20 -23.34 7.50
C SER A 48 -21.16 -21.93 6.92
N TRP A 49 -22.14 -21.56 6.07
CA TRP A 49 -22.11 -20.28 5.34
C TRP A 49 -22.13 -19.05 6.25
N PRO A 50 -22.90 -18.95 7.34
CA PRO A 50 -22.82 -17.81 8.24
C PRO A 50 -21.41 -17.60 8.78
N LYS A 51 -20.74 -18.68 9.22
CA LYS A 51 -19.37 -18.64 9.74
C LYS A 51 -18.36 -18.24 8.68
N ILE A 52 -18.51 -18.75 7.44
CA ILE A 52 -17.67 -18.42 6.30
C ILE A 52 -17.84 -16.96 5.89
N ILE A 53 -19.08 -16.46 5.88
CA ILE A 53 -19.39 -15.07 5.56
C ILE A 53 -18.80 -14.14 6.61
N ASP A 54 -18.99 -14.44 7.91
CA ASP A 54 -18.41 -13.69 9.00
C ASP A 54 -16.88 -13.64 8.89
N TYR A 55 -16.25 -14.80 8.73
CA TYR A 55 -14.82 -14.90 8.51
C TYR A 55 -14.38 -14.12 7.26
N SER A 56 -15.10 -14.23 6.16
CA SER A 56 -14.76 -13.58 4.89
C SER A 56 -14.95 -12.07 4.98
N GLU A 57 -15.95 -11.59 5.71
CA GLU A 57 -16.16 -10.18 6.01
C GLU A 57 -15.04 -9.65 6.90
N GLU A 58 -14.74 -10.34 8.00
CA GLU A 58 -13.68 -10.00 8.95
C GLU A 58 -12.30 -9.95 8.27
N ASN A 59 -12.04 -10.89 7.37
CA ASN A 59 -10.78 -10.99 6.62
C ASN A 59 -10.84 -10.28 5.25
N ARG A 60 -11.89 -9.50 4.97
CA ARG A 60 -12.10 -8.73 3.73
C ARG A 60 -11.98 -9.54 2.44
N ARG A 61 -12.38 -10.81 2.50
CA ARG A 61 -12.41 -11.73 1.36
C ARG A 61 -13.81 -11.95 0.80
N LEU A 62 -14.80 -11.26 1.36
CA LEU A 62 -16.19 -11.44 0.96
C LEU A 62 -16.45 -10.95 -0.46
N ASP A 63 -15.77 -9.88 -0.90
CA ASP A 63 -15.83 -9.40 -2.28
C ASP A 63 -15.28 -10.46 -3.25
N ALA A 64 -14.15 -11.09 -2.90
CA ALA A 64 -13.57 -12.17 -3.70
C ALA A 64 -14.51 -13.38 -3.77
N LEU A 65 -15.15 -13.72 -2.67
CA LEU A 65 -16.13 -14.81 -2.59
C LEU A 65 -17.35 -14.52 -3.49
N VAL A 66 -17.97 -13.36 -3.32
CA VAL A 66 -19.15 -12.95 -4.09
C VAL A 66 -18.83 -12.79 -5.57
N THR A 67 -17.67 -12.22 -5.91
CA THR A 67 -17.22 -12.10 -7.31
C THR A 67 -16.97 -13.46 -7.94
N THR A 68 -16.37 -14.41 -7.22
CA THR A 68 -16.15 -15.77 -7.69
C THR A 68 -17.49 -16.49 -7.90
N ALA A 69 -18.41 -16.40 -6.94
CA ALA A 69 -19.74 -16.97 -7.06
C ALA A 69 -20.53 -16.37 -8.24
N ASN A 70 -20.47 -15.05 -8.44
CA ASN A 70 -21.12 -14.39 -9.57
C ASN A 70 -20.54 -14.83 -10.93
N ARG A 71 -19.23 -15.03 -11.01
CA ARG A 71 -18.59 -15.54 -12.23
C ARG A 71 -18.96 -16.99 -12.55
N GLU A 72 -19.07 -17.85 -11.53
CA GLU A 72 -19.43 -19.25 -11.69
C GLU A 72 -20.90 -19.44 -12.03
N HIS A 73 -21.74 -18.58 -11.54
CA HIS A 73 -23.20 -18.58 -11.76
C HIS A 73 -23.63 -17.37 -12.60
N ALA A 74 -22.87 -17.06 -13.66
CA ALA A 74 -23.18 -15.97 -14.57
C ALA A 74 -24.60 -16.17 -15.16
N GLY A 75 -25.48 -15.20 -14.91
CA GLY A 75 -26.91 -15.28 -15.26
C GLY A 75 -27.85 -15.57 -14.06
N ASN A 76 -27.33 -15.90 -12.89
CA ASN A 76 -28.14 -15.95 -11.69
C ASN A 76 -28.38 -14.51 -11.19
N TYR A 77 -29.63 -14.07 -11.28
CA TYR A 77 -30.04 -12.70 -10.95
C TYR A 77 -29.72 -12.33 -9.49
N GLU A 78 -29.92 -13.25 -8.53
CA GLU A 78 -29.76 -12.96 -7.09
C GLU A 78 -28.30 -12.63 -6.76
N ILE A 79 -27.34 -13.45 -7.21
CA ILE A 79 -25.90 -13.19 -6.95
C ILE A 79 -25.36 -11.99 -7.74
N THR A 80 -25.87 -11.79 -8.98
CA THR A 80 -25.51 -10.62 -9.79
C THR A 80 -25.98 -9.33 -9.16
N ARG A 81 -27.19 -9.29 -8.60
CA ARG A 81 -27.70 -8.14 -7.84
C ARG A 81 -26.84 -7.82 -6.63
N VAL A 82 -26.51 -8.82 -5.82
CA VAL A 82 -25.68 -8.64 -4.63
C VAL A 82 -24.28 -8.15 -5.00
N ALA A 83 -23.64 -8.75 -6.01
CA ALA A 83 -22.35 -8.31 -6.50
C ALA A 83 -22.40 -6.84 -6.98
N SER A 84 -23.48 -6.46 -7.66
CA SER A 84 -23.70 -5.08 -8.11
C SER A 84 -23.89 -4.11 -6.94
N GLU A 85 -24.64 -4.49 -5.91
CA GLU A 85 -24.84 -3.67 -4.71
C GLU A 85 -23.52 -3.44 -3.96
N MET A 86 -22.65 -4.45 -3.88
CA MET A 86 -21.30 -4.31 -3.32
C MET A 86 -20.44 -3.36 -4.16
N GLN A 87 -20.47 -3.48 -5.51
CA GLN A 87 -19.75 -2.60 -6.42
C GLN A 87 -20.23 -1.14 -6.37
N VAL A 88 -21.52 -0.89 -6.12
CA VAL A 88 -22.06 0.47 -5.94
C VAL A 88 -21.42 1.17 -4.74
N GLY A 89 -21.21 0.45 -3.65
CA GLY A 89 -20.48 0.97 -2.49
C GLY A 89 -19.07 1.43 -2.83
N ASP A 90 -18.33 0.62 -3.59
CA ASP A 90 -16.99 0.94 -4.06
C ASP A 90 -16.99 2.12 -5.05
N LYS A 91 -17.96 2.18 -5.94
CA LYS A 91 -18.11 3.30 -6.89
C LYS A 91 -18.34 4.63 -6.17
N ASN A 92 -19.19 4.66 -5.16
CA ASN A 92 -19.45 5.86 -4.37
C ASN A 92 -18.19 6.32 -3.62
N ARG A 93 -17.38 5.38 -3.13
CA ARG A 93 -16.10 5.67 -2.48
C ARG A 93 -15.08 6.22 -3.46
N LEU A 94 -14.92 5.57 -4.61
CA LEU A 94 -14.05 6.07 -5.68
C LEU A 94 -14.46 7.49 -6.12
N MET A 95 -15.76 7.76 -6.20
CA MET A 95 -16.27 9.10 -6.52
C MET A 95 -15.90 10.11 -5.43
N ALA A 96 -16.01 9.75 -4.15
CA ALA A 96 -15.63 10.63 -3.04
C ALA A 96 -14.12 10.94 -3.05
N ILE A 97 -13.28 9.93 -3.32
CA ILE A 97 -11.83 10.11 -3.49
C ILE A 97 -11.53 11.01 -4.69
N ALA A 98 -12.11 10.70 -5.85
CA ALA A 98 -11.90 11.46 -7.07
C ALA A 98 -12.30 12.95 -6.89
N LYS A 99 -13.40 13.21 -6.18
CA LYS A 99 -13.81 14.56 -5.82
C LYS A 99 -12.81 15.24 -4.88
N ALA A 100 -12.33 14.53 -3.85
CA ALA A 100 -11.33 15.08 -2.94
C ALA A 100 -10.02 15.41 -3.66
N ILE A 101 -9.61 14.59 -4.64
CA ILE A 101 -8.45 14.87 -5.49
C ILE A 101 -8.70 16.12 -6.36
N LYS A 102 -9.88 16.21 -6.98
CA LYS A 102 -10.26 17.38 -7.80
C LYS A 102 -10.27 18.68 -7.00
N ASP A 103 -10.65 18.60 -5.71
CA ASP A 103 -10.67 19.72 -4.78
C ASP A 103 -9.29 19.99 -4.13
N GLU A 104 -8.24 19.28 -4.57
CA GLU A 104 -6.85 19.33 -4.04
C GLU A 104 -6.75 19.05 -2.52
N LYS A 105 -7.68 18.24 -1.99
CA LYS A 105 -7.80 17.89 -0.56
C LYS A 105 -7.42 16.45 -0.24
N CYS A 106 -6.65 15.81 -1.12
CA CYS A 106 -6.20 14.44 -0.95
C CYS A 106 -4.68 14.37 -0.99
N ILE A 107 -4.08 13.85 0.08
CA ILE A 107 -2.66 13.47 0.09
C ILE A 107 -2.55 12.00 -0.32
N LEU A 108 -1.66 11.74 -1.27
CA LEU A 108 -1.29 10.40 -1.70
C LEU A 108 -0.09 9.89 -0.91
N PHE A 109 -0.17 8.67 -0.40
CA PHE A 109 0.95 7.94 0.18
C PHE A 109 1.32 6.77 -0.72
N LEU A 110 2.59 6.69 -1.13
CA LEU A 110 3.15 5.61 -1.93
C LEU A 110 4.03 4.71 -1.06
N GLY A 111 3.58 3.47 -0.89
CA GLY A 111 4.30 2.43 -0.15
C GLY A 111 5.12 1.51 -1.06
N PRO A 112 5.92 0.60 -0.46
CA PRO A 112 6.80 -0.31 -1.20
C PRO A 112 6.08 -1.22 -2.21
N GLY A 113 4.81 -1.54 -1.96
CA GLY A 113 4.00 -2.38 -2.85
C GLY A 113 3.59 -1.71 -4.16
N VAL A 114 3.80 -0.40 -4.34
CA VAL A 114 3.58 0.28 -5.62
C VAL A 114 4.76 0.07 -6.56
N LEU A 115 5.97 -0.01 -6.00
CA LEU A 115 7.21 -0.20 -6.74
C LEU A 115 7.42 -1.69 -7.02
N GLN A 116 6.77 -2.20 -8.07
CA GLN A 116 6.79 -3.60 -8.46
C GLN A 116 7.59 -3.81 -9.73
N CYS A 117 8.40 -4.86 -9.77
CA CYS A 117 9.16 -5.29 -10.93
C CYS A 117 8.77 -6.69 -11.37
N ASN A 118 8.81 -6.91 -12.70
CA ASN A 118 8.59 -8.22 -13.31
C ASN A 118 9.86 -9.06 -13.22
N GLN A 119 9.81 -10.16 -12.49
CA GLN A 119 10.88 -11.15 -12.45
C GLN A 119 10.39 -12.46 -13.08
N GLY A 120 10.61 -12.61 -14.39
CA GLY A 120 10.07 -13.72 -15.15
C GLY A 120 8.54 -13.67 -15.20
N GLN A 121 7.87 -14.61 -14.53
CA GLN A 121 6.40 -14.67 -14.46
C GLN A 121 5.82 -14.11 -13.16
N GLN A 122 6.65 -13.58 -12.27
CA GLN A 122 6.22 -13.15 -10.94
C GLN A 122 6.49 -11.65 -10.70
N LEU A 123 5.46 -10.93 -10.26
CA LEU A 123 5.59 -9.56 -9.75
C LEU A 123 6.17 -9.61 -8.34
N THR A 124 7.20 -8.81 -8.09
CA THR A 124 7.78 -8.67 -6.74
C THR A 124 8.04 -7.19 -6.44
N SER A 125 7.94 -6.79 -5.17
CA SER A 125 8.32 -5.42 -4.79
C SER A 125 9.83 -5.25 -4.84
N PHE A 126 10.28 -4.01 -5.08
CA PHE A 126 11.70 -3.67 -5.06
C PHE A 126 12.39 -4.07 -3.74
N ASN A 127 11.73 -3.89 -2.61
CA ASN A 127 12.29 -4.28 -1.31
C ASN A 127 12.57 -5.79 -1.22
N LYS A 128 11.65 -6.63 -1.69
CA LYS A 128 11.86 -8.09 -1.71
C LYS A 128 12.96 -8.49 -2.71
N PHE A 129 13.02 -7.80 -3.85
CA PHE A 129 14.10 -7.99 -4.81
C PHE A 129 15.46 -7.64 -4.19
N LEU A 130 15.60 -6.45 -3.60
CA LEU A 130 16.84 -5.99 -2.97
C LEU A 130 17.26 -6.92 -1.81
N ALA A 131 16.30 -7.38 -0.99
CA ALA A 131 16.59 -8.35 0.05
C ALA A 131 17.26 -9.63 -0.51
N ARG A 132 16.79 -10.14 -1.65
CA ARG A 132 17.41 -11.29 -2.32
C ARG A 132 18.81 -10.99 -2.84
N GLN A 133 19.06 -9.78 -3.36
CA GLN A 133 20.41 -9.41 -3.82
C GLN A 133 21.40 -9.34 -2.64
N LEU A 134 20.99 -8.73 -1.53
CA LEU A 134 21.84 -8.67 -0.34
C LEU A 134 22.12 -10.06 0.27
N GLN A 135 21.18 -11.02 0.14
CA GLN A 135 21.42 -12.41 0.59
C GLN A 135 22.54 -13.09 -0.20
N ILE A 136 22.72 -12.79 -1.48
CA ILE A 136 23.80 -13.35 -2.28
C ILE A 136 25.14 -12.97 -1.63
N GLU A 137 25.31 -11.72 -1.26
CA GLU A 137 26.51 -11.23 -0.60
C GLU A 137 26.69 -11.83 0.81
N LEU A 138 25.58 -11.98 1.58
CA LEU A 138 25.63 -12.64 2.89
C LEU A 138 26.08 -14.09 2.78
N ASN A 139 25.58 -14.83 1.77
CA ASN A 139 25.97 -16.21 1.54
C ASN A 139 27.44 -16.32 1.12
N ASN A 140 27.93 -15.40 0.27
CA ASN A 140 29.34 -15.33 -0.12
C ASN A 140 30.26 -15.04 1.08
N GLY A 141 29.76 -14.24 2.06
CA GLY A 141 30.46 -13.95 3.32
C GLY A 141 30.22 -14.94 4.44
N GLU A 142 29.48 -16.03 4.18
CA GLU A 142 29.10 -17.06 5.17
C GLU A 142 28.36 -16.50 6.41
N VAL A 143 27.63 -15.39 6.25
CA VAL A 143 26.88 -14.77 7.33
C VAL A 143 25.49 -15.39 7.44
N TYR A 144 25.21 -15.97 8.60
CA TYR A 144 23.90 -16.59 8.88
C TYR A 144 22.78 -15.55 8.98
N TYR A 145 21.62 -15.88 8.41
CA TYR A 145 20.34 -15.17 8.59
C TYR A 145 19.19 -16.17 8.74
N ASP A 146 18.11 -15.73 9.40
CA ASP A 146 16.91 -16.57 9.56
C ASP A 146 16.15 -16.70 8.24
N PRO A 147 15.97 -17.92 7.70
CA PRO A 147 15.20 -18.14 6.47
C PRO A 147 13.76 -17.64 6.52
N ALA A 148 13.14 -17.57 7.71
CA ALA A 148 11.78 -17.05 7.86
C ALA A 148 11.70 -15.54 7.58
N LEU A 149 12.81 -14.80 7.74
CA LEU A 149 12.94 -13.36 7.55
C LEU A 149 13.68 -12.99 6.26
N GLN A 150 13.97 -13.95 5.39
CA GLN A 150 14.78 -13.75 4.19
C GLN A 150 14.25 -12.70 3.21
N LEU A 151 12.96 -12.35 3.24
CA LEU A 151 12.36 -11.32 2.40
C LEU A 151 12.08 -10.00 3.16
N ASP A 152 12.42 -9.93 4.43
CA ASP A 152 12.38 -8.67 5.19
C ASP A 152 13.69 -7.89 4.94
N LEU A 153 13.59 -6.85 4.10
CA LEU A 153 14.74 -6.04 3.74
C LEU A 153 15.45 -5.44 4.96
N ARG A 154 14.71 -5.02 5.99
CA ARG A 154 15.27 -4.37 7.18
C ARG A 154 16.16 -5.35 7.95
N TYR A 155 15.65 -6.57 8.14
CA TYR A 155 16.41 -7.64 8.79
C TYR A 155 17.65 -8.02 7.97
N ILE A 156 17.49 -8.25 6.67
CA ILE A 156 18.60 -8.64 5.78
C ILE A 156 19.65 -7.51 5.70
N ALA A 157 19.23 -6.26 5.57
CA ALA A 157 20.13 -5.11 5.57
C ALA A 157 20.89 -4.96 6.91
N GLN A 158 20.22 -5.22 8.03
CA GLN A 158 20.87 -5.24 9.35
C GLN A 158 21.94 -6.35 9.43
N ARG A 159 21.65 -7.54 8.88
CA ARG A 159 22.63 -8.63 8.78
C ARG A 159 23.79 -8.27 7.83
N PHE A 160 23.49 -7.61 6.70
CA PHE A 160 24.53 -7.17 5.75
C PHE A 160 25.58 -6.28 6.38
N GLN A 161 25.21 -5.41 7.32
CA GLN A 161 26.15 -4.57 8.07
C GLN A 161 27.15 -5.37 8.93
N THR A 162 26.91 -6.66 9.18
CA THR A 162 27.84 -7.51 9.93
C THR A 162 28.93 -8.16 9.09
N LEU A 163 28.90 -7.96 7.76
CA LEU A 163 29.99 -8.42 6.88
C LEU A 163 31.28 -7.71 7.23
N PRO A 164 32.42 -8.43 7.30
CA PRO A 164 33.73 -7.83 7.57
C PRO A 164 34.16 -6.80 6.52
N THR A 165 33.61 -6.91 5.30
CA THR A 165 33.89 -6.02 4.17
C THR A 165 32.95 -4.82 4.11
N TYR A 166 31.95 -4.72 4.99
CA TYR A 166 30.95 -3.66 4.97
C TYR A 166 31.56 -2.28 5.20
N ILE A 167 31.21 -1.34 4.31
CA ILE A 167 31.50 0.08 4.45
C ILE A 167 30.18 0.85 4.53
N LYS A 168 30.14 1.89 5.38
CA LYS A 168 28.95 2.74 5.53
C LYS A 168 28.55 3.34 4.17
N GLY A 169 27.31 3.10 3.76
CA GLY A 169 26.78 3.52 2.47
C GLY A 169 26.71 2.42 1.39
N ASP A 170 27.33 1.26 1.61
CA ASP A 170 27.33 0.16 0.64
C ASP A 170 25.92 -0.28 0.27
N ILE A 171 25.01 -0.42 1.25
CA ILE A 171 23.62 -0.81 0.99
C ILE A 171 22.94 0.21 0.08
N GLY A 172 23.15 1.51 0.32
CA GLY A 172 22.58 2.58 -0.51
C GLY A 172 23.07 2.54 -1.94
N ASN A 173 24.40 2.33 -2.13
CA ASN A 173 25.00 2.20 -3.44
C ASN A 173 24.48 0.96 -4.19
N LEU A 174 24.42 -0.19 -3.50
CA LEU A 174 23.89 -1.43 -4.08
C LEU A 174 22.41 -1.26 -4.43
N ALA A 175 21.61 -0.66 -3.55
CA ALA A 175 20.21 -0.41 -3.80
C ALA A 175 19.99 0.48 -5.02
N GLN A 176 20.78 1.55 -5.18
CA GLN A 176 20.69 2.44 -6.33
C GLN A 176 21.11 1.72 -7.62
N THR A 177 22.22 0.97 -7.59
CA THR A 177 22.69 0.20 -8.74
C THR A 177 21.63 -0.81 -9.19
N HIS A 178 21.13 -1.62 -8.28
CA HIS A 178 20.09 -2.61 -8.59
C HIS A 178 18.77 -1.97 -9.01
N PHE A 179 18.43 -0.80 -8.48
CA PHE A 179 17.24 -0.08 -8.94
C PHE A 179 17.36 0.33 -10.41
N GLU A 180 18.51 0.88 -10.83
CA GLU A 180 18.73 1.28 -12.23
C GLU A 180 18.76 0.05 -13.17
N GLU A 181 19.31 -1.08 -12.73
CA GLU A 181 19.28 -2.34 -13.48
C GLU A 181 17.87 -2.87 -13.75
N ILE A 182 16.98 -2.84 -12.73
CA ILE A 182 15.63 -3.37 -12.88
C ILE A 182 14.62 -2.34 -13.36
N ARG A 183 15.00 -1.07 -13.45
CA ARG A 183 14.11 0.03 -13.84
C ARG A 183 13.29 -0.24 -15.12
N PRO A 184 13.85 -0.84 -16.20
CA PRO A 184 13.06 -1.18 -17.39
C PRO A 184 11.99 -2.26 -17.14
N GLN A 185 12.07 -2.99 -16.02
CA GLN A 185 11.14 -4.05 -15.64
C GLN A 185 10.09 -3.57 -14.64
N ILE A 186 10.18 -2.32 -14.17
CA ILE A 186 9.23 -1.74 -13.22
C ILE A 186 7.90 -1.47 -13.92
N THR A 187 6.82 -1.82 -13.23
CA THR A 187 5.46 -1.53 -13.70
C THR A 187 5.15 -0.05 -13.53
N THR A 188 5.15 0.73 -14.63
CA THR A 188 4.92 2.18 -14.58
C THR A 188 3.44 2.57 -14.55
N ARG A 189 2.54 1.69 -14.98
CA ARG A 189 1.09 1.98 -15.13
C ARG A 189 0.43 2.67 -13.92
N PRO A 190 0.69 2.28 -12.66
CA PRO A 190 0.16 3.03 -11.52
C PRO A 190 0.65 4.47 -11.48
N PHE A 191 1.93 4.71 -11.76
CA PHE A 191 2.52 6.06 -11.77
C PHE A 191 1.97 6.91 -12.92
N ASP A 192 1.79 6.31 -14.11
CA ASP A 192 1.20 6.98 -15.27
C ASP A 192 -0.21 7.46 -14.96
N ASN A 193 -1.02 6.61 -14.31
CA ASN A 193 -2.37 6.95 -13.88
C ASN A 193 -2.38 8.05 -12.81
N LEU A 194 -1.51 7.93 -11.79
CA LEU A 194 -1.45 8.89 -10.69
C LEU A 194 -0.95 10.26 -11.15
N ALA A 195 -0.07 10.31 -12.14
CA ALA A 195 0.44 11.56 -12.72
C ALA A 195 -0.64 12.39 -13.43
N LEU A 196 -1.76 11.77 -13.83
CA LEU A 196 -2.91 12.46 -14.42
C LEU A 196 -3.78 13.19 -13.38
N LEU A 197 -3.56 12.91 -12.10
CA LEU A 197 -4.42 13.40 -11.02
C LEU A 197 -3.76 14.59 -10.29
N PRO A 198 -4.51 15.66 -9.95
CA PRO A 198 -3.98 16.85 -9.31
C PRO A 198 -3.85 16.68 -7.79
N PHE A 199 -2.91 15.84 -7.34
CA PHE A 199 -2.55 15.79 -5.94
C PHE A 199 -1.80 17.07 -5.54
N SER A 200 -2.10 17.60 -4.34
CA SER A 200 -1.30 18.67 -3.75
C SER A 200 0.02 18.15 -3.19
N MET A 201 -0.01 16.97 -2.59
CA MET A 201 1.16 16.34 -2.00
C MET A 201 1.15 14.82 -2.19
N VAL A 202 2.35 14.27 -2.40
CA VAL A 202 2.66 12.84 -2.41
C VAL A 202 3.73 12.55 -1.37
N ILE A 203 3.40 11.71 -0.38
CA ILE A 203 4.38 11.16 0.56
C ILE A 203 4.86 9.83 -0.01
N ASN A 204 6.11 9.79 -0.41
CA ASN A 204 6.72 8.58 -0.96
C ASN A 204 7.60 7.90 0.09
N THR A 205 7.38 6.63 0.37
CA THR A 205 8.22 5.82 1.25
C THR A 205 9.26 5.00 0.49
N ASN A 206 9.23 5.07 -0.84
CA ASN A 206 10.26 4.49 -1.69
C ASN A 206 11.36 5.52 -1.96
N PRO A 207 12.61 5.09 -2.18
CA PRO A 207 13.71 6.03 -2.43
C PRO A 207 13.78 6.56 -3.86
N ASP A 208 12.92 6.04 -4.76
CA ASP A 208 12.92 6.36 -6.20
C ASP A 208 12.33 7.74 -6.52
N ASN A 209 12.40 8.11 -7.80
CA ASN A 209 11.87 9.35 -8.36
C ASN A 209 10.94 9.12 -9.57
N ILE A 210 10.33 7.94 -9.66
CA ILE A 210 9.49 7.58 -10.82
C ILE A 210 8.29 8.51 -10.93
N PHE A 211 7.62 8.81 -9.81
CA PHE A 211 6.46 9.70 -9.83
C PHE A 211 6.86 11.11 -10.30
N GLU A 212 7.90 11.72 -9.71
CA GLU A 212 8.45 13.01 -10.14
C GLU A 212 8.75 13.03 -11.63
N GLN A 213 9.46 12.02 -12.13
CA GLN A 213 9.84 11.93 -13.54
C GLN A 213 8.62 11.77 -14.46
N THR A 214 7.65 10.94 -14.06
CA THR A 214 6.42 10.72 -14.84
C THR A 214 5.64 12.01 -14.98
N VAL A 215 5.44 12.76 -13.91
CA VAL A 215 4.72 14.05 -13.96
C VAL A 215 5.51 15.09 -14.74
N ASN A 216 6.81 15.23 -14.45
CA ASN A 216 7.65 16.27 -15.07
C ASN A 216 7.93 16.00 -16.55
N SER A 217 7.80 14.76 -17.05
CA SER A 217 7.87 14.45 -18.48
C SER A 217 6.75 15.11 -19.29
N ALA A 218 5.57 15.24 -18.67
CA ALA A 218 4.41 15.89 -19.30
C ALA A 218 4.35 17.40 -18.97
N SER A 219 4.87 17.83 -17.82
CA SER A 219 4.80 19.21 -17.34
C SER A 219 6.07 19.52 -16.53
N PRO A 220 7.12 20.06 -17.17
CA PRO A 220 8.38 20.36 -16.49
C PRO A 220 8.22 21.26 -15.26
N ASP A 221 9.03 21.00 -14.23
CA ASP A 221 9.06 21.73 -12.95
C ASP A 221 7.72 21.71 -12.17
N LYS A 222 6.74 20.88 -12.53
CA LYS A 222 5.47 20.80 -11.83
C LYS A 222 5.61 20.17 -10.43
N VAL A 223 6.53 19.23 -10.26
CA VAL A 223 6.79 18.55 -8.98
C VAL A 223 8.02 19.16 -8.31
N TRP A 224 7.84 19.63 -7.08
CA TRP A 224 8.94 19.89 -6.17
C TRP A 224 9.19 18.63 -5.34
N SER A 225 10.38 18.04 -5.45
CA SER A 225 10.72 16.80 -4.79
C SER A 225 11.81 17.04 -3.75
N SER A 226 11.53 16.59 -2.52
CA SER A 226 12.43 16.65 -1.37
C SER A 226 12.36 15.35 -0.56
N TYR A 227 13.21 15.23 0.46
CA TYR A 227 13.26 14.05 1.31
C TYR A 227 13.56 14.39 2.77
N TYR A 228 13.18 13.49 3.69
CA TYR A 228 13.49 13.64 5.10
C TYR A 228 14.99 13.43 5.33
N ARG A 229 15.62 14.34 6.04
CA ARG A 229 17.06 14.32 6.32
C ARG A 229 17.30 13.74 7.69
N PHE A 230 17.98 12.62 7.73
CA PHE A 230 18.37 11.96 8.98
C PHE A 230 19.48 12.67 9.73
N SER A 231 20.35 13.32 9.00
CA SER A 231 21.49 14.07 9.51
C SER A 231 21.34 15.54 9.17
N ASN A 232 21.96 16.40 9.99
CA ASN A 232 22.04 17.85 9.74
C ASN A 232 23.02 18.19 8.58
N GLU A 233 23.42 17.22 7.78
CA GLU A 233 24.29 17.46 6.63
C GLU A 233 23.56 18.34 5.61
N VAL A 234 24.19 19.46 5.28
CA VAL A 234 23.70 20.37 4.25
C VAL A 234 23.88 19.65 2.91
N VAL A 235 22.77 19.38 2.23
CA VAL A 235 22.83 18.87 0.85
C VAL A 235 22.78 20.06 -0.07
N ASP A 236 23.92 20.30 -0.73
CA ASP A 236 24.00 21.31 -1.80
C ASP A 236 23.09 20.91 -2.96
N GLY A 237 22.37 21.88 -3.52
CA GLY A 237 21.67 21.73 -4.78
C GLY A 237 20.16 21.48 -4.71
N GLN A 238 19.53 21.41 -3.53
CA GLN A 238 18.06 21.35 -3.47
C GLN A 238 17.47 22.71 -3.83
N LYS A 239 16.69 22.75 -4.93
CA LYS A 239 15.95 23.96 -5.32
C LYS A 239 14.94 24.31 -4.24
N PRO A 240 14.75 25.57 -3.87
CA PRO A 240 13.68 25.99 -2.96
C PRO A 240 12.31 25.71 -3.61
N PHE A 241 11.30 25.50 -2.78
CA PHE A 241 9.92 25.39 -3.25
C PHE A 241 9.47 26.73 -3.86
N ASP A 242 8.93 26.66 -5.08
CA ASP A 242 8.35 27.81 -5.77
C ASP A 242 6.85 27.55 -6.03
N PRO A 243 5.93 28.14 -5.25
CA PRO A 243 4.50 27.90 -5.39
C PRO A 243 3.91 28.37 -6.72
N LEU A 244 4.63 29.19 -7.49
CA LEU A 244 4.20 29.63 -8.81
C LEU A 244 4.44 28.55 -9.87
N ARG A 245 5.49 27.74 -9.70
CA ARG A 245 5.88 26.66 -10.63
C ARG A 245 5.47 25.30 -10.12
N ASN A 246 5.79 25.02 -8.87
CA ASN A 246 5.58 23.72 -8.26
C ASN A 246 4.12 23.60 -7.79
N LYS A 247 3.39 22.67 -8.36
CA LYS A 247 1.99 22.42 -8.02
C LYS A 247 1.80 21.17 -7.17
N ILE A 248 2.80 20.29 -7.14
CA ILE A 248 2.80 19.03 -6.40
C ILE A 248 4.07 18.97 -5.55
N ILE A 249 3.92 18.65 -4.28
CA ILE A 249 5.04 18.32 -3.40
C ILE A 249 5.20 16.81 -3.38
N GLU A 250 6.33 16.27 -3.82
CA GLU A 250 6.71 14.89 -3.54
C GLU A 250 7.74 14.87 -2.42
N TYR A 251 7.41 14.21 -1.32
CA TYR A 251 8.26 14.13 -0.15
C TYR A 251 8.62 12.68 0.19
N ASN A 252 9.89 12.30 -0.05
CA ASN A 252 10.40 10.96 0.24
C ASN A 252 10.73 10.86 1.74
N ILE A 253 9.76 10.39 2.53
CA ILE A 253 9.86 10.42 4.00
C ILE A 253 10.87 9.42 4.56
N PHE A 254 11.17 8.33 3.84
CA PHE A 254 12.18 7.33 4.22
C PHE A 254 13.49 7.50 3.44
N GLY A 255 13.76 8.71 2.92
CA GLY A 255 14.97 9.03 2.18
C GLY A 255 14.84 8.82 0.68
N SER A 256 15.87 9.20 -0.08
CA SER A 256 15.86 9.22 -1.54
C SER A 256 17.20 8.87 -2.14
N PHE A 257 17.22 8.29 -3.34
CA PHE A 257 18.43 8.10 -4.15
C PHE A 257 19.12 9.41 -4.54
N LYS A 258 18.48 10.58 -4.34
CA LYS A 258 19.15 11.88 -4.41
C LYS A 258 20.24 12.04 -3.34
N ASN A 259 20.10 11.32 -2.21
CA ASN A 259 21.08 11.17 -1.16
C ASN A 259 20.96 9.78 -0.53
N ILE A 260 21.81 8.85 -0.93
CA ILE A 260 21.78 7.45 -0.48
C ILE A 260 21.90 7.29 1.05
N HIS A 261 22.55 8.27 1.73
CA HIS A 261 22.71 8.26 3.18
C HIS A 261 21.41 8.66 3.93
N SER A 262 20.41 9.17 3.22
CA SER A 262 19.10 9.49 3.80
C SER A 262 18.15 8.29 3.84
N ILE A 263 18.46 7.18 3.16
CA ILE A 263 17.55 6.05 2.99
C ILE A 263 17.56 5.14 4.21
N LEU A 264 16.37 4.69 4.62
CA LEU A 264 16.20 3.73 5.71
C LEU A 264 16.28 2.31 5.15
N PHE A 265 17.27 1.56 5.57
CA PHE A 265 17.40 0.15 5.20
C PHE A 265 17.29 -0.79 6.39
N THR A 266 17.89 -0.45 7.52
CA THR A 266 18.06 -1.34 8.67
C THR A 266 17.04 -1.08 9.77
N GLU A 267 16.81 -2.05 10.64
CA GLU A 267 15.99 -1.84 11.85
C GLU A 267 16.50 -0.65 12.67
N ALA A 268 17.81 -0.47 12.78
CA ALA A 268 18.42 0.66 13.48
C ALA A 268 18.06 2.00 12.84
N ASP A 269 18.00 2.08 11.50
CA ASP A 269 17.58 3.30 10.80
C ASP A 269 16.13 3.63 11.10
N TYR A 270 15.22 2.63 11.07
CA TYR A 270 13.81 2.85 11.41
C TYR A 270 13.59 3.28 12.86
N VAL A 271 14.37 2.74 13.81
CA VAL A 271 14.33 3.19 15.22
C VAL A 271 14.80 4.63 15.35
N ALA A 272 15.92 5.00 14.69
CA ALA A 272 16.45 6.35 14.70
C ALA A 272 15.47 7.33 14.03
N PHE A 273 14.91 6.96 12.88
CA PHE A 273 13.87 7.74 12.21
C PHE A 273 12.67 8.00 13.12
N THR A 274 12.16 6.93 13.77
CA THR A 274 11.02 7.03 14.67
C THR A 274 11.27 8.02 15.80
N LYS A 275 12.45 7.95 16.42
CA LYS A 275 12.85 8.93 17.43
C LYS A 275 12.85 10.35 16.88
N ASN A 276 13.45 10.56 15.72
CA ASN A 276 13.61 11.87 15.11
C ASN A 276 12.27 12.48 14.70
N ILE A 277 11.38 11.70 14.07
CA ILE A 277 10.09 12.20 13.60
C ILE A 277 9.17 12.58 14.77
N LEU A 278 9.18 11.81 15.87
CA LEU A 278 8.43 12.12 17.08
C LEU A 278 8.98 13.35 17.80
N GLN A 279 10.29 13.52 17.83
CA GLN A 279 10.96 14.70 18.41
C GLN A 279 10.93 15.91 17.48
N ARG A 280 10.47 15.76 16.24
CA ARG A 280 10.52 16.80 15.20
C ARG A 280 11.94 17.36 15.01
N THR A 281 12.93 16.49 15.02
CA THR A 281 14.36 16.86 14.92
C THR A 281 15.06 15.93 13.91
N PRO A 282 15.31 16.43 12.69
CA PRO A 282 14.93 17.73 12.14
C PRO A 282 13.41 17.85 11.93
N PRO A 283 12.85 19.07 11.91
CA PRO A 283 11.44 19.27 11.63
C PRO A 283 11.11 18.98 10.15
N LEU A 284 9.85 18.63 9.87
CA LEU A 284 9.36 18.62 8.49
C LEU A 284 9.36 20.04 7.91
N PRO A 285 9.57 20.20 6.58
CA PRO A 285 9.43 21.48 5.90
C PRO A 285 8.04 22.11 6.13
N ASN A 286 7.98 23.43 6.24
CA ASN A 286 6.72 24.14 6.45
C ASN A 286 5.72 23.89 5.32
N GLU A 287 6.18 23.74 4.10
CA GLU A 287 5.39 23.43 2.91
C GLU A 287 4.69 22.08 3.05
N VAL A 288 5.39 21.10 3.59
CA VAL A 288 4.85 19.74 3.87
C VAL A 288 3.81 19.81 4.99
N ILE A 289 4.10 20.55 6.07
CA ILE A 289 3.17 20.71 7.20
C ILE A 289 1.88 21.40 6.75
N ALA A 290 1.98 22.47 5.95
CA ALA A 290 0.82 23.22 5.47
C ALA A 290 -0.15 22.33 4.67
N CYS A 291 0.36 21.39 3.86
CA CYS A 291 -0.50 20.45 3.13
C CYS A 291 -1.32 19.55 4.06
N PHE A 292 -0.81 19.15 5.23
CA PHE A 292 -1.57 18.34 6.18
C PHE A 292 -2.73 19.13 6.81
N ASP A 293 -2.57 20.42 7.06
CA ASP A 293 -3.61 21.26 7.67
C ASP A 293 -4.82 21.46 6.76
N GLU A 294 -4.63 21.41 5.44
CA GLU A 294 -5.68 21.61 4.44
C GLU A 294 -6.34 20.30 3.99
N THR A 295 -5.75 19.17 4.34
CA THR A 295 -6.14 17.85 3.81
C THR A 295 -7.37 17.28 4.52
N LYS A 296 -8.26 16.66 3.72
CA LYS A 296 -9.45 15.94 4.21
C LYS A 296 -9.42 14.45 3.93
N TYR A 297 -8.54 13.99 3.05
CA TYR A 297 -8.45 12.60 2.64
C TYR A 297 -6.99 12.17 2.51
N TYR A 298 -6.72 10.94 2.95
CA TYR A 298 -5.42 10.30 2.81
C TYR A 298 -5.60 9.00 2.03
N MET A 299 -4.86 8.85 0.94
CA MET A 299 -4.90 7.65 0.12
C MET A 299 -3.57 6.92 0.20
N PHE A 300 -3.58 5.67 0.67
CA PHE A 300 -2.40 4.85 0.85
C PHE A 300 -2.39 3.71 -0.17
N LEU A 301 -1.34 3.62 -0.98
CA LEU A 301 -1.15 2.58 -1.99
C LEU A 301 0.08 1.75 -1.67
N GLY A 302 -0.05 0.42 -1.66
CA GLY A 302 1.07 -0.49 -1.52
C GLY A 302 1.72 -0.53 -0.13
N PHE A 303 0.96 -0.29 0.94
CA PHE A 303 1.46 -0.34 2.32
C PHE A 303 1.18 -1.67 3.00
N GLU A 304 2.13 -2.11 3.82
CA GLU A 304 1.99 -3.23 4.75
C GLU A 304 1.81 -2.69 6.18
N PHE A 305 0.56 -2.48 6.59
CA PHE A 305 0.24 -1.82 7.86
C PHE A 305 0.50 -2.66 9.12
N SER A 306 0.87 -3.92 9.01
CA SER A 306 1.38 -4.73 10.11
C SER A 306 2.68 -4.18 10.70
N LEU A 307 3.43 -3.40 9.93
CA LEU A 307 4.72 -2.84 10.33
C LEU A 307 4.56 -1.74 11.38
N TRP A 308 5.21 -1.92 12.52
CA TRP A 308 5.10 -1.03 13.69
C TRP A 308 5.48 0.43 13.40
N HIS A 309 6.53 0.65 12.60
CA HIS A 309 7.00 2.00 12.28
C HIS A 309 6.00 2.81 11.43
N LEU A 310 5.15 2.14 10.66
CA LEU A 310 4.07 2.82 9.94
C LEU A 310 2.99 3.34 10.90
N LYS A 311 2.65 2.57 11.95
CA LYS A 311 1.71 3.02 12.98
C LYS A 311 2.21 4.28 13.66
N ILE A 312 3.51 4.31 14.01
CA ILE A 312 4.15 5.49 14.61
C ILE A 312 4.23 6.66 13.62
N LEU A 313 4.52 6.40 12.35
CA LEU A 313 4.52 7.45 11.33
C LEU A 313 3.15 8.13 11.21
N LEU A 314 2.06 7.34 11.17
CA LEU A 314 0.70 7.88 11.11
C LEU A 314 0.39 8.77 12.32
N GLU A 315 0.82 8.36 13.52
CA GLU A 315 0.71 9.15 14.75
C GLU A 315 1.53 10.45 14.66
N ALA A 316 2.80 10.34 14.25
CA ALA A 316 3.71 11.48 14.14
C ALA A 316 3.23 12.54 13.14
N LEU A 317 2.63 12.12 12.03
CA LEU A 317 2.04 13.00 11.02
C LEU A 317 0.68 13.58 11.44
N THR A 318 0.22 13.28 12.66
CA THR A 318 -1.07 13.74 13.20
C THR A 318 -2.30 13.38 12.36
N ILE A 319 -2.21 12.35 11.52
CA ILE A 319 -3.30 11.87 10.66
C ILE A 319 -4.52 11.46 11.49
N ILE A 320 -4.32 11.03 12.74
CA ILE A 320 -5.37 10.68 13.71
C ILE A 320 -6.23 11.88 14.11
N ARG A 321 -5.63 13.08 14.17
CA ARG A 321 -6.28 14.27 14.75
C ARG A 321 -7.10 15.06 13.74
N THR A 322 -6.95 14.78 12.46
CA THR A 322 -7.73 15.44 11.42
C THR A 322 -9.08 14.73 11.24
N GLU A 323 -10.13 15.50 10.98
CA GLU A 323 -11.45 14.94 10.62
C GLU A 323 -11.44 14.22 9.27
N GLY A 324 -10.27 14.03 8.71
CA GLY A 324 -10.03 13.38 7.43
C GLY A 324 -10.47 11.91 7.43
N ARG A 325 -10.90 11.42 6.28
CA ARG A 325 -11.16 9.99 6.04
C ARG A 325 -9.94 9.36 5.41
N SER A 326 -9.35 8.38 6.07
CA SER A 326 -8.25 7.63 5.51
C SER A 326 -8.75 6.48 4.67
N ILE A 327 -8.17 6.28 3.49
CA ILE A 327 -8.50 5.18 2.59
C ILE A 327 -7.20 4.48 2.25
N SER A 328 -7.15 3.18 2.47
CA SER A 328 -5.99 2.37 2.13
C SER A 328 -6.35 1.28 1.16
N ILE A 329 -5.47 1.09 0.20
CA ILE A 329 -5.50 -0.02 -0.74
C ILE A 329 -4.25 -0.82 -0.53
N TYR A 330 -4.39 -2.11 -0.27
CA TYR A 330 -3.26 -2.99 -0.06
C TYR A 330 -3.37 -4.25 -0.90
N MET A 331 -2.22 -4.83 -1.18
CA MET A 331 -2.09 -6.12 -1.86
C MET A 331 -1.40 -7.12 -0.93
N ASP A 332 -1.74 -8.39 -1.09
CA ASP A 332 -0.98 -9.59 -0.70
C ASP A 332 -0.81 -9.93 0.79
N ASN A 333 -1.04 -9.03 1.73
CA ASN A 333 -0.90 -9.41 3.13
C ASN A 333 -2.14 -8.95 3.93
N PRO A 334 -3.12 -9.83 4.13
CA PRO A 334 -4.32 -9.48 4.86
C PRO A 334 -3.95 -9.15 6.31
N LEU A 335 -4.35 -7.96 6.76
CA LEU A 335 -4.28 -7.60 8.16
C LEU A 335 -5.14 -8.57 8.97
N SER A 336 -4.72 -8.87 10.20
CA SER A 336 -5.55 -9.58 11.15
C SER A 336 -6.83 -8.80 11.49
N HIS A 337 -7.87 -9.49 11.96
CA HIS A 337 -9.12 -8.82 12.37
C HIS A 337 -8.86 -7.71 13.41
N HIS A 338 -7.99 -7.98 14.37
CA HIS A 338 -7.60 -7.00 15.40
C HIS A 338 -6.93 -5.75 14.80
N GLU A 339 -6.04 -5.92 13.84
CA GLU A 339 -5.41 -4.79 13.15
C GLU A 339 -6.40 -3.99 12.33
N LEU A 340 -7.32 -4.65 11.63
CA LEU A 340 -8.39 -3.99 10.88
C LEU A 340 -9.28 -3.14 11.79
N GLU A 341 -9.67 -3.70 12.95
CA GLU A 341 -10.46 -3.00 13.95
C GLU A 341 -9.70 -1.80 14.53
N TYR A 342 -8.41 -1.97 14.82
CA TYR A 342 -7.55 -0.90 15.29
C TYR A 342 -7.49 0.27 14.29
N PHE A 343 -7.19 -0.01 13.03
CA PHE A 343 -7.09 1.04 12.00
C PHE A 343 -8.44 1.70 11.68
N ASP A 344 -9.54 0.96 11.76
CA ASP A 344 -10.88 1.53 11.56
C ASP A 344 -11.24 2.49 12.71
N LYS A 345 -10.98 2.11 13.96
CA LYS A 345 -11.33 2.90 15.14
C LYS A 345 -10.42 4.12 15.32
N GLU A 346 -9.10 3.91 15.25
CA GLU A 346 -8.13 4.95 15.59
C GLU A 346 -7.87 5.91 14.41
N PHE A 347 -7.86 5.39 13.17
CA PHE A 347 -7.48 6.17 11.98
C PHE A 347 -8.61 6.35 10.97
N LYS A 348 -9.79 5.76 11.20
CA LYS A 348 -10.90 5.74 10.24
C LYS A 348 -10.48 5.20 8.86
N PHE A 349 -9.58 4.22 8.85
CA PHE A 349 -9.10 3.60 7.64
C PHE A 349 -10.18 2.76 6.96
N HIS A 350 -10.23 2.89 5.66
CA HIS A 350 -11.10 2.11 4.81
C HIS A 350 -10.24 1.32 3.83
N PHE A 351 -10.12 0.03 4.04
CA PHE A 351 -9.31 -0.82 3.18
C PHE A 351 -10.11 -1.30 1.97
N ILE A 352 -9.51 -1.26 0.78
CA ILE A 352 -10.06 -1.81 -0.46
C ILE A 352 -9.09 -2.88 -0.94
N ASN A 353 -9.57 -4.13 -1.04
CA ASN A 353 -8.76 -5.24 -1.50
C ASN A 353 -8.76 -5.28 -3.03
N ARG A 354 -7.87 -4.53 -3.66
CA ARG A 354 -7.63 -4.50 -5.10
C ARG A 354 -6.16 -4.35 -5.38
N ASP A 355 -5.71 -4.85 -6.53
CA ASP A 355 -4.39 -4.50 -7.02
C ASP A 355 -4.31 -3.00 -7.36
N VAL A 356 -3.12 -2.43 -7.18
CA VAL A 356 -2.90 -0.98 -7.33
C VAL A 356 -3.18 -0.51 -8.77
N SER A 357 -2.83 -1.32 -9.78
CA SER A 357 -3.04 -0.94 -11.18
C SER A 357 -4.52 -0.85 -11.53
N SER A 358 -5.32 -1.88 -11.22
CA SER A 358 -6.78 -1.87 -11.46
C SER A 358 -7.48 -0.77 -10.66
N PHE A 359 -6.99 -0.49 -9.44
CA PHE A 359 -7.54 0.58 -8.64
C PHE A 359 -7.28 1.95 -9.27
N THR A 360 -6.02 2.25 -9.64
CA THR A 360 -5.65 3.52 -10.26
C THR A 360 -6.33 3.74 -11.61
N ASP A 361 -6.51 2.67 -12.42
CA ASP A 361 -7.32 2.72 -13.66
C ASP A 361 -8.77 3.13 -13.38
N SER A 362 -9.36 2.57 -12.33
CA SER A 362 -10.74 2.88 -11.95
C SER A 362 -10.88 4.29 -11.39
N LEU A 363 -9.87 4.75 -10.65
CA LEU A 363 -9.81 6.09 -10.08
C LEU A 363 -9.73 7.16 -11.18
N VAL A 364 -8.84 6.99 -12.17
CA VAL A 364 -8.73 7.91 -13.31
C VAL A 364 -10.02 7.96 -14.11
N ARG A 365 -10.65 6.81 -14.39
CA ARG A 365 -11.96 6.78 -15.07
C ARG A 365 -13.02 7.54 -14.30
N GLN A 366 -13.05 7.39 -12.98
CA GLN A 366 -14.03 8.07 -12.14
C GLN A 366 -13.74 9.57 -12.04
N PHE A 367 -12.46 9.97 -12.00
CA PHE A 367 -12.04 11.37 -11.99
C PHE A 367 -12.44 12.08 -13.30
N ASN A 368 -12.22 11.43 -14.44
CA ASN A 368 -12.59 11.98 -15.75
C ASN A 368 -14.11 12.06 -15.97
N ALA A 369 -14.92 11.36 -15.17
CA ALA A 369 -16.37 11.39 -15.22
C ALA A 369 -17.00 12.48 -14.32
N LEU A 370 -16.19 13.22 -13.52
CA LEU A 370 -16.59 14.37 -12.70
C LEU A 370 -16.52 15.69 -13.48
#